data_1820691d8d624c9318ac5bc58c0bb477
#
_entry.id   1820691d8d624c9318ac5bc58c0bb477
#
_cell.length_a   1.000
_cell.length_b   1.000
_cell.length_c   1.000
_cell.angle_alpha   90.00
_cell.angle_beta   90.00
_cell.angle_gamma   90.00
#
_symmetry.space_group_name_H-M   'P 1'
#
loop_
_entity.id
_entity.type
_entity.pdbx_description
1 polymer ?
#
loop_
_entity_poly.entity_id
_entity_poly.type
_entity_poly.pdbx_seq_one_letter_code
_entity_poly.pdbx_strand_id
1 'polypeptide(L)'
;DHGDMMYGHSLTGKGPALYEEITHIPLMIKGFGKGVDKNPVSHINLAPTIFDMFGVPIPKMFEGRSIFEEVKNPEVRCNDYVFMEFGRYEVDHDGFGGYQPLRGAFDGRYKMVINLMTSDELYDLQEDPQEMKNLINEPGYDEIRKRLHEAILDNMYNTRDPFRGYYWEDRPWHHITEYKTWDSRLMTRQRENEEYEPRQLDYGTGLPMTSAVRKKGQSDAKFAGKKE
;
A
#
# COMPACT_ATOMS: atom_id res chain seq x y z
N ASP A 1 1.08 -14.68 -6.98
CA ASP A 1 0.71 -13.64 -6.02
C ASP A 1 1.89 -12.70 -5.71
N HIS A 2 3.11 -13.11 -5.99
CA HIS A 2 4.36 -12.34 -5.93
C HIS A 2 5.39 -12.97 -6.87
N GLY A 3 6.46 -12.22 -7.18
CA GLY A 3 7.63 -12.74 -7.88
C GLY A 3 8.72 -13.24 -6.94
N ASP A 4 9.92 -13.41 -7.49
CA ASP A 4 11.11 -13.87 -6.78
C ASP A 4 12.33 -13.15 -7.35
N MET A 5 13.29 -12.77 -6.51
CA MET A 5 14.46 -11.99 -6.92
C MET A 5 15.37 -12.70 -7.92
N MET A 6 15.38 -14.02 -7.97
CA MET A 6 16.11 -14.83 -8.97
C MET A 6 17.55 -14.34 -9.21
N TYR A 7 18.24 -13.90 -8.15
CA TYR A 7 19.55 -13.23 -8.13
C TYR A 7 19.57 -11.79 -8.65
N GLY A 8 18.44 -11.16 -8.96
CA GLY A 8 18.38 -9.72 -9.15
C GLY A 8 18.90 -9.01 -7.89
N HIS A 9 19.60 -7.88 -8.04
CA HIS A 9 20.25 -7.16 -6.93
C HIS A 9 21.13 -8.04 -6.00
N SER A 10 21.60 -9.19 -6.49
CA SER A 10 22.32 -10.22 -5.71
C SER A 10 21.48 -10.82 -4.58
N LEU A 11 20.16 -10.75 -4.69
CA LEU A 11 19.20 -11.30 -3.74
C LEU A 11 18.55 -12.57 -4.28
N THR A 12 18.08 -13.43 -3.36
CA THR A 12 17.33 -14.65 -3.67
C THR A 12 16.01 -14.65 -2.88
N GLY A 13 15.03 -15.33 -3.42
CA GLY A 13 13.73 -15.45 -2.77
C GLY A 13 12.93 -14.14 -2.85
N LYS A 14 12.02 -13.97 -1.93
CA LYS A 14 11.24 -12.78 -1.69
C LYS A 14 11.62 -12.19 -0.33
N GLY A 15 11.61 -10.91 -0.20
CA GLY A 15 12.08 -10.29 1.03
C GLY A 15 11.49 -8.91 1.26
N PRO A 16 12.04 -8.15 2.21
CA PRO A 16 11.64 -6.78 2.48
C PRO A 16 12.18 -5.85 1.41
N ALA A 17 11.75 -6.07 0.18
CA ALA A 17 12.08 -5.25 -0.98
C ALA A 17 10.85 -5.11 -1.87
N LEU A 18 10.76 -4.01 -2.59
CA LEU A 18 9.67 -3.74 -3.52
C LEU A 18 10.18 -3.63 -4.97
N TYR A 19 11.23 -4.37 -5.31
CA TYR A 19 11.78 -4.43 -6.67
C TYR A 19 10.78 -5.08 -7.65
N GLU A 20 10.92 -4.74 -8.93
CA GLU A 20 10.05 -5.25 -10.00
C GLU A 20 10.00 -6.78 -10.03
N GLU A 21 11.10 -7.47 -9.72
CA GLU A 21 11.16 -8.93 -9.66
C GLU A 21 10.18 -9.52 -8.63
N ILE A 22 9.83 -8.78 -7.58
CA ILE A 22 8.89 -9.21 -6.55
C ILE A 22 7.49 -8.68 -6.83
N THR A 23 7.37 -7.42 -7.26
CA THR A 23 6.09 -6.70 -7.28
C THR A 23 5.39 -6.71 -8.64
N HIS A 24 6.15 -6.85 -9.73
CA HIS A 24 5.60 -6.85 -11.09
C HIS A 24 5.26 -8.27 -11.54
N ILE A 25 4.03 -8.69 -11.32
CA ILE A 25 3.53 -10.02 -11.68
C ILE A 25 2.63 -9.97 -12.92
N PRO A 26 2.59 -11.02 -13.75
CA PRO A 26 1.75 -11.05 -14.94
C PRO A 26 0.26 -11.13 -14.57
N LEU A 27 -0.55 -10.30 -15.22
CA LEU A 27 -2.01 -10.38 -15.20
C LEU A 27 -2.54 -10.54 -16.62
N MET A 28 -3.34 -11.57 -16.87
CA MET A 28 -3.99 -11.81 -18.14
C MET A 28 -5.49 -12.01 -17.96
N ILE A 29 -6.28 -11.23 -18.71
CA ILE A 29 -7.74 -11.31 -18.70
C ILE A 29 -8.21 -11.65 -20.12
N LYS A 30 -9.03 -12.68 -20.25
CA LYS A 30 -9.57 -13.14 -21.55
C LYS A 30 -11.06 -12.80 -21.65
N GLY A 31 -11.46 -12.30 -22.82
CA GLY A 31 -12.89 -12.20 -23.18
C GLY A 31 -13.42 -10.80 -23.37
N PHE A 32 -12.64 -9.75 -23.09
CA PHE A 32 -13.13 -8.37 -23.11
C PHE A 32 -12.47 -7.45 -24.13
N GLY A 33 -11.34 -7.82 -24.66
CA GLY A 33 -10.60 -7.01 -25.61
C GLY A 33 -9.32 -7.69 -26.06
N LYS A 34 -8.51 -6.93 -26.81
CA LYS A 34 -7.15 -7.32 -27.20
C LYS A 34 -6.25 -6.13 -26.97
N GLY A 35 -5.12 -6.36 -26.39
CA GLY A 35 -4.11 -5.33 -26.16
C GLY A 35 -3.22 -5.65 -24.98
N VAL A 36 -2.29 -4.75 -24.73
CA VAL A 36 -1.46 -4.73 -23.54
C VAL A 36 -1.79 -3.43 -22.81
N ASP A 37 -2.24 -3.57 -21.59
CA ASP A 37 -2.43 -2.47 -20.69
C ASP A 37 -1.11 -2.15 -19.98
N LYS A 38 -0.74 -0.88 -19.93
CA LYS A 38 0.48 -0.38 -19.26
C LYS A 38 0.16 0.48 -18.03
N ASN A 39 -1.12 0.60 -17.71
CA ASN A 39 -1.52 1.37 -16.54
C ASN A 39 -1.20 0.61 -15.24
N PRO A 40 -0.99 1.31 -14.13
CA PRO A 40 -0.73 0.68 -12.85
C PRO A 40 -1.98 -0.02 -12.30
N VAL A 41 -1.90 -1.34 -12.15
CA VAL A 41 -2.95 -2.18 -11.57
C VAL A 41 -2.40 -3.04 -10.43
N SER A 42 -3.24 -3.42 -9.49
CA SER A 42 -2.84 -4.15 -8.29
C SER A 42 -3.84 -5.24 -7.93
N HIS A 43 -3.42 -6.19 -7.11
CA HIS A 43 -4.27 -7.24 -6.54
C HIS A 43 -5.58 -6.71 -5.93
N ILE A 44 -5.53 -5.55 -5.28
CA ILE A 44 -6.70 -4.93 -4.65
C ILE A 44 -7.80 -4.58 -5.66
N ASN A 45 -7.46 -4.46 -6.94
CA ASN A 45 -8.42 -4.20 -8.01
C ASN A 45 -9.18 -5.45 -8.44
N LEU A 46 -8.66 -6.67 -8.19
CA LEU A 46 -9.21 -7.89 -8.77
C LEU A 46 -10.63 -8.19 -8.29
N ALA A 47 -10.83 -8.20 -6.97
CA ALA A 47 -12.15 -8.51 -6.41
C ALA A 47 -13.23 -7.51 -6.87
N PRO A 48 -13.07 -6.19 -6.72
CA PRO A 48 -14.07 -5.24 -7.21
C PRO A 48 -14.29 -5.33 -8.73
N THR A 49 -13.25 -5.63 -9.52
CA THR A 49 -13.39 -5.83 -10.96
C THR A 49 -14.24 -7.06 -11.30
N ILE A 50 -14.08 -8.16 -10.58
CA ILE A 50 -14.90 -9.37 -10.75
C ILE A 50 -16.38 -9.05 -10.44
N PHE A 51 -16.66 -8.35 -9.33
CA PHE A 51 -18.03 -7.94 -9.01
C PHE A 51 -18.65 -7.09 -10.13
N ASP A 52 -17.88 -6.14 -10.64
CA ASP A 52 -18.32 -5.25 -11.72
C ASP A 52 -18.57 -6.00 -13.03
N MET A 53 -17.69 -6.94 -13.40
CA MET A 53 -17.86 -7.82 -14.57
C MET A 53 -19.17 -8.61 -14.54
N PHE A 54 -19.63 -9.00 -13.36
CA PHE A 54 -20.90 -9.72 -13.18
C PHE A 54 -22.10 -8.81 -12.93
N GLY A 55 -21.91 -7.48 -12.93
CA GLY A 55 -22.98 -6.52 -12.64
C GLY A 55 -23.48 -6.60 -11.20
N VAL A 56 -22.67 -7.10 -10.29
CA VAL A 56 -22.98 -7.21 -8.85
C VAL A 56 -22.45 -5.98 -8.12
N PRO A 57 -23.23 -5.36 -7.23
CA PRO A 57 -22.78 -4.23 -6.45
C PRO A 57 -21.47 -4.54 -5.67
N ILE A 58 -20.48 -3.66 -5.81
CA ILE A 58 -19.20 -3.81 -5.12
C ILE A 58 -19.41 -3.52 -3.63
N PRO A 59 -19.07 -4.46 -2.73
CA PRO A 59 -19.17 -4.24 -1.29
C PRO A 59 -18.33 -3.04 -0.82
N LYS A 60 -18.90 -2.22 0.04
CA LYS A 60 -18.24 -1.01 0.58
C LYS A 60 -16.94 -1.27 1.36
N MET A 61 -16.74 -2.53 1.82
CA MET A 61 -15.51 -2.93 2.52
C MET A 61 -14.30 -3.05 1.59
N PHE A 62 -14.47 -3.11 0.28
CA PHE A 62 -13.34 -3.14 -0.65
C PHE A 62 -12.73 -1.75 -0.75
N GLU A 63 -11.44 -1.66 -0.49
CA GLU A 63 -10.66 -0.42 -0.61
C GLU A 63 -10.14 -0.20 -2.04
N GLY A 64 -10.05 -1.28 -2.82
CA GLY A 64 -9.73 -1.22 -4.24
C GLY A 64 -10.92 -0.81 -5.10
N ARG A 65 -10.62 -0.29 -6.27
CA ARG A 65 -11.64 0.05 -7.30
C ARG A 65 -11.63 -0.97 -8.43
N SER A 66 -12.76 -1.07 -9.12
CA SER A 66 -12.83 -1.83 -10.38
C SER A 66 -11.97 -1.18 -11.46
N ILE A 67 -11.28 -2.01 -12.22
CA ILE A 67 -10.57 -1.64 -13.45
C ILE A 67 -11.29 -2.19 -14.70
N PHE A 68 -12.57 -2.52 -14.61
CA PHE A 68 -13.28 -3.17 -15.71
C PHE A 68 -13.35 -2.29 -16.97
N GLU A 69 -13.46 -0.98 -16.83
CA GLU A 69 -13.41 -0.05 -17.97
C GLU A 69 -12.04 -0.08 -18.67
N GLU A 70 -10.96 -0.18 -17.90
CA GLU A 70 -9.60 -0.31 -18.38
C GLU A 70 -9.38 -1.66 -19.10
N VAL A 71 -9.93 -2.75 -18.55
CA VAL A 71 -9.92 -4.08 -19.19
C VAL A 71 -10.60 -4.06 -20.56
N LYS A 72 -11.65 -3.28 -20.74
CA LYS A 72 -12.35 -3.11 -22.00
C LYS A 72 -11.59 -2.19 -22.96
N ASN A 73 -10.94 -1.18 -22.45
CA ASN A 73 -10.19 -0.18 -23.20
C ASN A 73 -8.91 0.23 -22.45
N PRO A 74 -7.73 -0.27 -22.81
CA PRO A 74 -6.45 0.04 -22.17
C PRO A 74 -6.03 1.52 -22.21
N GLU A 75 -6.71 2.36 -22.99
CA GLU A 75 -6.49 3.82 -22.98
C GLU A 75 -7.14 4.51 -21.76
N VAL A 76 -8.04 3.82 -21.09
CA VAL A 76 -8.64 4.30 -19.84
C VAL A 76 -7.71 3.96 -18.70
N ARG A 77 -7.39 4.94 -17.88
CA ARG A 77 -6.57 4.75 -16.67
C ARG A 77 -7.46 4.84 -15.44
N CYS A 78 -7.56 3.76 -14.67
CA CYS A 78 -8.38 3.70 -13.47
C CYS A 78 -7.62 4.08 -12.20
N ASN A 79 -6.32 3.79 -12.12
CA ASN A 79 -5.51 4.10 -10.95
C ASN A 79 -4.44 5.14 -11.27
N ASP A 80 -4.32 6.18 -10.43
CA ASP A 80 -3.19 7.11 -10.51
C ASP A 80 -1.92 6.48 -9.94
N TYR A 81 -2.08 5.64 -8.92
CA TYR A 81 -1.00 4.95 -8.24
C TYR A 81 -1.36 3.51 -7.92
N VAL A 82 -0.33 2.67 -7.86
CA VAL A 82 -0.36 1.38 -7.16
C VAL A 82 0.44 1.52 -5.88
N PHE A 83 -0.12 1.02 -4.78
CA PHE A 83 0.55 1.03 -3.49
C PHE A 83 1.01 -0.37 -3.11
N MET A 84 2.16 -0.43 -2.48
CA MET A 84 2.82 -1.66 -2.05
C MET A 84 3.22 -1.52 -0.59
N GLU A 85 3.14 -2.62 0.15
CA GLU A 85 3.49 -2.60 1.56
C GLU A 85 4.17 -3.90 2.00
N PHE A 86 5.08 -3.75 2.94
CA PHE A 86 5.67 -4.85 3.68
C PHE A 86 5.78 -4.45 5.15
N GLY A 87 5.52 -5.35 6.08
CA GLY A 87 5.52 -5.04 7.51
C GLY A 87 6.62 -5.75 8.28
N ARG A 88 6.66 -7.06 8.20
CA ARG A 88 7.64 -7.90 8.91
C ARG A 88 7.73 -9.27 8.27
N TYR A 89 8.86 -9.92 8.50
CA TYR A 89 9.00 -11.35 8.24
C TYR A 89 8.31 -12.20 9.29
N GLU A 90 7.94 -13.38 8.89
CA GLU A 90 7.59 -14.46 9.78
C GLU A 90 8.89 -15.04 10.36
N VAL A 91 9.13 -14.79 11.64
CA VAL A 91 10.42 -15.06 12.31
C VAL A 91 10.86 -16.50 12.20
N ASP A 92 9.91 -17.44 12.30
CA ASP A 92 10.19 -18.86 12.30
C ASP A 92 10.48 -19.42 10.89
N HIS A 93 10.00 -18.75 9.86
CA HIS A 93 10.14 -19.21 8.49
C HIS A 93 11.40 -18.66 7.80
N ASP A 94 11.63 -17.36 7.92
CA ASP A 94 12.62 -16.67 7.08
C ASP A 94 13.96 -16.41 7.77
N GLY A 95 14.05 -16.70 9.07
CA GLY A 95 15.29 -16.53 9.85
C GLY A 95 15.79 -15.09 10.00
N PHE A 96 15.10 -14.15 9.38
CA PHE A 96 15.49 -12.73 9.40
C PHE A 96 14.86 -11.95 10.56
N GLY A 97 13.93 -12.52 11.29
CA GLY A 97 13.41 -12.03 12.58
C GLY A 97 13.10 -10.56 12.69
N GLY A 98 12.92 -9.86 11.58
CA GLY A 98 12.96 -8.41 11.57
C GLY A 98 11.62 -7.77 11.24
N TYR A 99 11.25 -6.81 12.07
CA TYR A 99 10.31 -5.75 11.70
C TYR A 99 10.99 -4.87 10.65
N GLN A 100 10.44 -4.79 9.46
CA GLN A 100 10.98 -3.99 8.37
C GLN A 100 9.87 -3.34 7.54
N PRO A 101 9.29 -2.27 8.06
CA PRO A 101 8.17 -1.62 7.42
C PRO A 101 8.59 -0.84 6.17
N LEU A 102 7.99 -1.21 5.05
CA LEU A 102 8.12 -0.55 3.77
C LEU A 102 6.75 -0.08 3.30
N ARG A 103 6.70 1.07 2.65
CA ARG A 103 5.55 1.55 1.88
C ARG A 103 6.04 2.09 0.57
N GLY A 104 5.44 1.67 -0.52
CA GLY A 104 5.78 2.12 -1.86
C GLY A 104 4.59 2.64 -2.63
N ALA A 105 4.87 3.51 -3.59
CA ALA A 105 3.94 3.97 -4.61
C ALA A 105 4.58 3.93 -5.99
N PHE A 106 3.81 3.49 -6.97
CA PHE A 106 4.18 3.49 -8.38
C PHE A 106 3.13 4.22 -9.19
N ASP A 107 3.54 5.16 -10.05
CA ASP A 107 2.65 6.00 -10.84
C ASP A 107 2.56 5.62 -12.33
N GLY A 108 3.13 4.48 -12.71
CA GLY A 108 3.26 4.04 -14.09
C GLY A 108 4.63 4.34 -14.72
N ARG A 109 5.46 5.17 -14.07
CA ARG A 109 6.85 5.43 -14.46
C ARG A 109 7.79 5.45 -13.27
N TYR A 110 7.49 6.23 -12.25
CA TYR A 110 8.33 6.38 -11.07
C TYR A 110 7.83 5.51 -9.93
N LYS A 111 8.75 4.83 -9.29
CA LYS A 111 8.49 4.03 -8.09
C LYS A 111 9.27 4.60 -6.91
N MET A 112 8.58 4.88 -5.83
CA MET A 112 9.15 5.33 -4.58
C MET A 112 8.89 4.33 -3.48
N VAL A 113 9.89 4.07 -2.65
CA VAL A 113 9.80 3.22 -1.46
C VAL A 113 10.31 3.98 -0.26
N ILE A 114 9.48 4.12 0.75
CA ILE A 114 9.89 4.57 2.08
C ILE A 114 10.24 3.34 2.90
N ASN A 115 11.46 3.32 3.41
CA ASN A 115 12.01 2.24 4.24
C ASN A 115 12.46 2.80 5.58
N LEU A 116 11.75 2.48 6.65
CA LEU A 116 12.07 3.03 7.98
C LEU A 116 13.36 2.47 8.58
N MET A 117 13.88 1.36 8.07
CA MET A 117 15.05 0.68 8.64
C MET A 117 16.33 0.94 7.85
N THR A 118 16.22 1.39 6.60
CA THR A 118 17.35 1.67 5.72
C THR A 118 17.12 2.96 4.93
N SER A 119 17.71 3.10 3.76
CA SER A 119 17.49 4.25 2.87
C SER A 119 16.17 4.12 2.14
N ASP A 120 15.54 5.26 1.90
CA ASP A 120 14.44 5.37 0.95
C ASP A 120 14.94 5.19 -0.48
N GLU A 121 14.03 4.85 -1.38
CA GLU A 121 14.37 4.54 -2.76
C GLU A 121 13.44 5.29 -3.72
N LEU A 122 14.01 5.73 -4.84
CA LEU A 122 13.27 6.30 -5.97
C LEU A 122 13.88 5.80 -7.27
N TYR A 123 13.05 5.25 -8.14
CA TYR A 123 13.47 4.73 -9.44
C TYR A 123 12.61 5.30 -10.58
N ASP A 124 13.23 5.49 -11.74
CA ASP A 124 12.57 5.78 -13.01
C ASP A 124 12.55 4.48 -13.83
N LEU A 125 11.46 3.74 -13.79
CA LEU A 125 11.38 2.42 -14.43
C LEU A 125 11.35 2.49 -15.96
N GLN A 126 11.17 3.68 -16.54
CA GLN A 126 11.30 3.86 -17.98
C GLN A 126 12.77 3.91 -18.41
N GLU A 127 13.64 4.56 -17.64
CA GLU A 127 15.07 4.72 -17.93
C GLU A 127 15.91 3.63 -17.28
N ASP A 128 15.47 3.12 -16.14
CA ASP A 128 16.14 2.11 -15.33
C ASP A 128 15.15 1.02 -14.88
N PRO A 129 14.70 0.15 -15.80
CA PRO A 129 13.72 -0.89 -15.48
C PRO A 129 14.25 -1.97 -14.54
N GLN A 130 15.54 -1.99 -14.26
CA GLN A 130 16.20 -2.93 -13.33
C GLN A 130 16.49 -2.29 -11.98
N GLU A 131 16.07 -1.04 -11.74
CA GLU A 131 16.20 -0.34 -10.46
C GLU A 131 17.64 -0.31 -9.90
N MET A 132 18.62 -0.17 -10.77
CA MET A 132 20.03 -0.17 -10.40
C MET A 132 20.52 1.18 -9.88
N LYS A 133 19.80 2.26 -10.18
CA LYS A 133 20.18 3.62 -9.78
C LYS A 133 19.11 4.24 -8.88
N ASN A 134 19.37 4.28 -7.57
CA ASN A 134 18.50 4.99 -6.63
C ASN A 134 18.63 6.51 -6.80
N LEU A 135 17.52 7.16 -7.16
CA LEU A 135 17.41 8.59 -7.43
C LEU A 135 16.98 9.41 -6.22
N ILE A 136 16.83 8.78 -5.05
CA ILE A 136 16.25 9.45 -3.87
C ILE A 136 17.01 10.71 -3.43
N ASN A 137 18.30 10.76 -3.64
CA ASN A 137 19.14 11.92 -3.30
C ASN A 137 19.63 12.70 -4.54
N GLU A 138 19.20 12.31 -5.73
CA GLU A 138 19.64 12.97 -6.96
C GLU A 138 18.93 14.33 -7.14
N PRO A 139 19.67 15.37 -7.54
CA PRO A 139 19.08 16.67 -7.87
C PRO A 139 18.08 16.57 -9.03
N GLY A 140 17.04 17.40 -9.01
CA GLY A 140 16.04 17.47 -10.07
C GLY A 140 14.85 16.52 -9.91
N TYR A 141 14.84 15.68 -8.90
CA TYR A 141 13.72 14.77 -8.62
C TYR A 141 12.84 15.22 -7.44
N ASP A 142 13.02 16.43 -6.92
CA ASP A 142 12.33 16.94 -5.72
C ASP A 142 10.81 16.90 -5.85
N GLU A 143 10.27 17.36 -6.96
CA GLU A 143 8.82 17.37 -7.20
C GLU A 143 8.26 15.94 -7.33
N ILE A 144 9.01 15.02 -7.93
CA ILE A 144 8.61 13.62 -8.07
C ILE A 144 8.63 12.96 -6.71
N ARG A 145 9.68 13.15 -5.92
CA ARG A 145 9.78 12.66 -4.53
C ARG A 145 8.60 13.13 -3.71
N LYS A 146 8.35 14.44 -3.70
CA LYS A 146 7.28 15.06 -2.94
C LYS A 146 5.92 14.49 -3.32
N ARG A 147 5.61 14.42 -4.59
CA ARG A 147 4.33 13.92 -5.11
C ARG A 147 4.08 12.45 -4.74
N LEU A 148 5.08 11.58 -4.90
CA LEU A 148 4.95 10.16 -4.56
C LEU A 148 4.91 9.95 -3.05
N HIS A 149 5.67 10.72 -2.29
CA HIS A 149 5.62 10.71 -0.83
C HIS A 149 4.25 11.13 -0.30
N GLU A 150 3.70 12.23 -0.79
CA GLU A 150 2.35 12.66 -0.45
C GLU A 150 1.31 11.59 -0.79
N ALA A 151 1.43 10.93 -1.95
CA ALA A 151 0.55 9.82 -2.33
C ALA A 151 0.64 8.64 -1.35
N ILE A 152 1.84 8.26 -0.91
CA ILE A 152 2.04 7.22 0.12
C ILE A 152 1.35 7.63 1.43
N LEU A 153 1.60 8.85 1.90
CA LEU A 153 1.02 9.34 3.16
C LEU A 153 -0.51 9.40 3.09
N ASP A 154 -1.06 9.93 2.02
CA ASP A 154 -2.51 10.01 1.81
C ASP A 154 -3.15 8.62 1.77
N ASN A 155 -2.49 7.65 1.12
CA ASN A 155 -2.94 6.26 1.15
C ASN A 155 -2.94 5.70 2.57
N MET A 156 -1.86 5.88 3.32
CA MET A 156 -1.76 5.43 4.72
C MET A 156 -2.84 6.05 5.60
N TYR A 157 -3.18 7.34 5.40
CA TYR A 157 -4.27 7.98 6.14
C TYR A 157 -5.64 7.48 5.73
N ASN A 158 -5.89 7.36 4.44
CA ASN A 158 -7.19 6.94 3.91
C ASN A 158 -7.51 5.50 4.26
N THR A 159 -6.53 4.60 4.21
CA THR A 159 -6.66 3.19 4.61
C THR A 159 -6.50 2.98 6.11
N ARG A 160 -6.09 4.02 6.84
CA ARG A 160 -5.78 3.95 8.27
C ARG A 160 -4.78 2.87 8.61
N ASP A 161 -3.71 2.89 7.86
CA ASP A 161 -2.56 2.03 8.09
C ASP A 161 -2.16 2.07 9.58
N PRO A 162 -2.11 0.92 10.26
CA PRO A 162 -1.77 0.87 11.67
C PRO A 162 -0.34 1.31 11.96
N PHE A 163 0.54 1.31 10.96
CA PHE A 163 1.92 1.73 11.09
C PHE A 163 2.15 3.22 10.83
N ARG A 164 1.12 3.99 10.39
CA ARG A 164 1.27 5.41 10.15
C ARG A 164 1.82 6.13 11.38
N GLY A 165 2.67 7.12 11.16
CA GLY A 165 3.31 7.88 12.21
C GLY A 165 4.28 8.90 11.62
N TYR A 166 4.79 9.80 12.44
CA TYR A 166 5.64 10.90 12.00
C TYR A 166 6.92 10.47 11.28
N TYR A 167 7.43 9.27 11.54
CA TYR A 167 8.61 8.74 10.84
C TYR A 167 8.39 8.53 9.34
N TRP A 168 7.15 8.38 8.91
CA TRP A 168 6.82 8.32 7.49
C TRP A 168 6.75 9.71 6.86
N GLU A 169 6.40 10.72 7.66
CA GLU A 169 6.25 12.10 7.21
C GLU A 169 7.59 12.82 7.15
N ASP A 170 8.44 12.64 8.17
CA ASP A 170 9.75 13.28 8.28
C ASP A 170 10.85 12.35 7.75
N ARG A 171 11.45 12.75 6.63
CA ARG A 171 12.48 11.95 5.96
C ARG A 171 13.77 12.73 5.82
N PRO A 172 14.96 12.08 5.70
CA PRO A 172 16.24 12.75 5.58
C PRO A 172 16.31 13.80 4.44
N TRP A 173 15.54 13.57 3.40
CA TRP A 173 15.45 14.46 2.23
C TRP A 173 14.22 15.39 2.29
N HIS A 174 13.35 15.30 3.31
CA HIS A 174 12.13 16.10 3.46
C HIS A 174 11.76 16.27 4.92
N HIS A 175 12.29 17.31 5.54
CA HIS A 175 11.95 17.66 6.93
C HIS A 175 10.66 18.47 6.99
N ILE A 176 9.79 18.11 7.92
CA ILE A 176 8.54 18.80 8.19
C ILE A 176 8.49 19.32 9.62
N THR A 177 7.73 20.39 9.85
CA THR A 177 7.55 21.01 11.16
C THR A 177 6.20 20.70 11.81
N GLU A 178 5.23 20.26 11.01
CA GLU A 178 3.87 19.93 11.46
C GLU A 178 3.51 18.51 11.02
N TYR A 179 3.16 17.65 11.98
CA TYR A 179 2.85 16.24 11.75
C TYR A 179 1.35 16.00 11.81
N LYS A 180 0.78 15.47 10.74
CA LYS A 180 -0.66 15.10 10.66
C LYS A 180 -1.02 13.97 11.63
N THR A 181 -0.07 13.10 11.95
CA THR A 181 -0.28 11.89 12.76
C THR A 181 -0.48 12.14 14.24
N TRP A 182 -0.22 13.34 14.74
CA TRP A 182 -0.47 13.69 16.14
C TRP A 182 -1.96 13.86 16.49
N ASP A 183 -2.83 13.94 15.52
CA ASP A 183 -4.25 13.93 15.82
C ASP A 183 -4.68 12.52 16.23
N SER A 184 -4.98 12.32 17.51
CA SER A 184 -5.40 11.03 18.06
C SER A 184 -6.64 10.44 17.38
N ARG A 185 -7.47 11.28 16.76
CA ARG A 185 -8.62 10.84 15.96
C ARG A 185 -8.21 10.07 14.72
N LEU A 186 -7.02 10.33 14.19
CA LEU A 186 -6.47 9.61 13.04
C LEU A 186 -5.94 8.21 13.42
N MET A 187 -5.77 7.93 14.70
CA MET A 187 -5.32 6.61 15.18
C MET A 187 -6.42 5.56 15.23
N THR A 188 -7.67 5.94 15.00
CA THR A 188 -8.79 5.00 14.92
C THR A 188 -8.99 4.51 13.49
N ARG A 189 -9.43 3.27 13.31
CA ARG A 189 -9.77 2.71 11.99
C ARG A 189 -11.19 3.08 11.53
N GLN A 190 -11.90 3.89 12.29
CA GLN A 190 -13.25 4.32 11.98
C GLN A 190 -13.26 5.81 11.62
N ARG A 191 -13.88 6.17 10.52
CA ARG A 191 -14.08 7.57 10.13
C ARG A 191 -15.18 8.20 10.98
N GLU A 192 -15.07 9.51 11.20
CA GLU A 192 -15.98 10.22 12.10
C GLU A 192 -17.46 10.08 11.75
N ASN A 193 -17.77 9.93 10.46
CA ASN A 193 -19.13 9.85 9.93
C ASN A 193 -19.50 8.48 9.33
N GLU A 194 -18.70 7.45 9.57
CA GLU A 194 -19.02 6.11 9.09
C GLU A 194 -19.97 5.37 10.02
N GLU A 195 -20.90 4.63 9.42
CA GLU A 195 -21.60 3.57 10.14
C GLU A 195 -20.59 2.50 10.58
N TYR A 196 -20.90 1.86 11.71
CA TYR A 196 -20.08 0.78 12.21
C TYR A 196 -20.08 -0.38 11.21
N GLU A 197 -18.97 -0.63 10.57
CA GLU A 197 -18.70 -1.84 9.82
C GLU A 197 -17.43 -2.51 10.39
N PRO A 198 -17.45 -3.79 10.72
CA PRO A 198 -16.22 -4.50 11.07
C PRO A 198 -15.36 -4.59 9.81
N ARG A 199 -14.27 -3.81 9.78
CA ARG A 199 -13.37 -3.74 8.62
C ARG A 199 -12.23 -4.72 8.69
N GLN A 200 -12.03 -5.32 9.83
CA GLN A 200 -10.94 -6.25 10.05
C GLN A 200 -11.47 -7.55 10.62
N LEU A 201 -11.13 -8.62 9.98
CA LEU A 201 -11.37 -9.96 10.48
C LEU A 201 -10.11 -10.50 11.15
N ASP A 202 -10.29 -11.25 12.20
CA ASP A 202 -9.23 -12.05 12.77
C ASP A 202 -8.80 -13.13 11.78
N TYR A 203 -7.52 -13.23 11.50
CA TYR A 203 -7.00 -14.11 10.45
C TYR A 203 -7.25 -15.61 10.78
N GLY A 204 -7.16 -15.98 12.04
CA GLY A 204 -7.33 -17.37 12.46
C GLY A 204 -8.78 -17.83 12.57
N THR A 205 -9.68 -16.93 12.92
CA THR A 205 -11.08 -17.26 13.22
C THR A 205 -12.09 -16.78 12.17
N GLY A 206 -11.69 -15.85 11.32
CA GLY A 206 -12.58 -15.18 10.36
C GLY A 206 -13.66 -14.30 11.00
N LEU A 207 -13.57 -14.07 12.31
CA LEU A 207 -14.53 -13.25 13.04
C LEU A 207 -14.11 -11.77 13.06
N PRO A 208 -15.09 -10.84 13.13
CA PRO A 208 -14.78 -9.42 13.22
C PRO A 208 -13.93 -9.09 14.45
N MET A 209 -12.85 -8.37 14.25
CA MET A 209 -12.01 -7.84 15.34
C MET A 209 -12.70 -6.63 15.98
N THR A 210 -13.61 -6.88 16.88
CA THR A 210 -14.40 -5.85 17.56
C THR A 210 -13.55 -4.86 18.39
N SER A 211 -12.37 -5.27 18.80
CA SER A 211 -11.41 -4.40 19.50
C SER A 211 -10.74 -3.37 18.58
N ALA A 212 -10.70 -3.62 17.27
CA ALA A 212 -10.10 -2.71 16.30
C ALA A 212 -11.09 -1.70 15.71
N VAL A 213 -12.38 -1.90 15.93
CA VAL A 213 -13.45 -1.07 15.35
C VAL A 213 -14.36 -0.55 16.47
N ARG A 214 -14.49 0.77 16.56
CA ARG A 214 -15.33 1.42 17.56
C ARG A 214 -16.59 1.97 16.92
N LYS A 215 -17.73 1.80 17.58
CA LYS A 215 -18.94 2.50 17.20
C LYS A 215 -18.83 3.97 17.56
N LYS A 216 -19.35 4.84 16.67
CA LYS A 216 -19.47 6.27 16.96
C LYS A 216 -20.12 6.48 18.33
N GLY A 217 -19.51 7.29 19.20
CA GLY A 217 -20.01 7.60 20.55
C GLY A 217 -19.69 6.57 21.65
N GLN A 218 -18.95 5.51 21.37
CA GLN A 218 -18.41 4.66 22.44
C GLN A 218 -17.17 5.35 23.04
N SER A 219 -17.27 5.73 24.31
CA SER A 219 -16.17 6.32 25.07
C SER A 219 -15.08 5.30 25.35
N ASP A 220 -13.83 5.75 25.47
CA ASP A 220 -12.66 4.95 25.88
C ASP A 220 -12.78 4.38 27.31
N ALA A 221 -13.84 4.72 28.04
CA ALA A 221 -14.03 4.33 29.43
C ALA A 221 -14.03 2.81 29.69
N LYS A 222 -14.22 1.97 28.67
CA LYS A 222 -14.12 0.51 28.83
C LYS A 222 -12.69 -0.03 28.77
N PHE A 223 -11.71 0.80 28.40
CA PHE A 223 -10.30 0.41 28.34
C PHE A 223 -9.46 1.01 29.49
N ALA A 224 -10.02 1.82 30.33
CA ALA A 224 -9.43 2.09 31.62
C ALA A 224 -9.49 0.80 32.42
N GLY A 225 -8.42 0.01 32.31
CA GLY A 225 -8.32 -1.31 32.94
C GLY A 225 -8.74 -1.21 34.40
N LYS A 226 -9.50 -2.18 34.85
CA LYS A 226 -9.63 -2.45 36.26
C LYS A 226 -8.21 -2.59 36.81
N LYS A 227 -7.76 -1.58 37.54
CA LYS A 227 -6.65 -1.74 38.48
C LYS A 227 -7.23 -2.58 39.62
N GLU A 228 -6.95 -3.85 39.63
CA GLU A 228 -6.89 -4.64 40.85
C GLU A 228 -5.46 -4.62 41.38
#